data_b8fb384a23e079c76c9372ebc1040066
#
_entry.id   b8fb384a23e079c76c9372ebc1040066
#
_cell.length_a   1.000
_cell.length_b   1.000
_cell.length_c   1.000
_cell.angle_alpha   90.00
_cell.angle_beta   90.00
_cell.angle_gamma   90.00
#
_symmetry.space_group_name_H-M   'P 1'
#
loop_
_entity.id
_entity.type
_entity.pdbx_description
1 polymer ?
#
loop_
_entity_poly.entity_id
_entity_poly.type
_entity_poly.pdbx_seq_one_letter_code
_entity_poly.pdbx_strand_id
1 'polypeptide(L)'
;MTALKIRKAIESDVPQLLPLMRQLAEFEKYAEGFAVTEDILREQGFRRTPPDFYCLVAEESEILTGLLVYYFVAFTYRAKPNIVVKELYVADGHRSKGAGKLLMKAVAQEAERAGCGMIKWWVAKWNERGIEFYERLGAKIDPDWHEFQMSEEAFRRLAQS
;
A
#
# COMPACT_ATOMS: atom_id res chain seq x y z
N MET A 1 -11.62 6.78 25.79
CA MET A 1 -11.27 6.91 24.35
C MET A 1 -9.86 6.38 24.12
N THR A 2 -9.75 5.36 23.35
CA THR A 2 -8.44 4.85 22.94
C THR A 2 -7.92 5.66 21.76
N ALA A 3 -6.68 6.11 21.89
CA ALA A 3 -6.05 6.90 20.85
C ALA A 3 -5.72 6.02 19.61
N LEU A 4 -5.91 6.57 18.43
CA LEU A 4 -5.45 5.99 17.19
C LEU A 4 -3.92 5.89 17.19
N LYS A 5 -3.39 4.70 17.00
CA LYS A 5 -1.96 4.42 16.98
C LYS A 5 -1.52 3.91 15.60
N ILE A 6 -0.43 4.47 15.08
CA ILE A 6 0.23 3.97 13.87
C ILE A 6 1.50 3.23 14.28
N ARG A 7 1.66 2.03 13.76
CA ARG A 7 2.84 1.19 14.02
C ARG A 7 3.14 0.27 12.83
N LYS A 8 4.32 -0.33 12.85
CA LYS A 8 4.63 -1.43 11.92
C LYS A 8 3.77 -2.64 12.27
N ALA A 9 3.28 -3.34 11.24
CA ALA A 9 2.61 -4.61 11.43
C ALA A 9 3.60 -5.68 11.93
N ILE A 10 3.07 -6.64 12.68
CA ILE A 10 3.78 -7.84 13.13
C ILE A 10 3.06 -9.09 12.61
N GLU A 11 3.71 -10.24 12.63
CA GLU A 11 3.14 -11.47 12.05
C GLU A 11 1.77 -11.84 12.66
N SER A 12 1.59 -11.58 13.96
CA SER A 12 0.32 -11.85 14.64
C SER A 12 -0.86 -10.95 14.19
N ASP A 13 -0.59 -9.90 13.43
CA ASP A 13 -1.64 -9.04 12.84
C ASP A 13 -2.30 -9.67 11.60
N VAL A 14 -1.68 -10.68 11.00
CA VAL A 14 -2.11 -11.27 9.73
C VAL A 14 -3.60 -11.64 9.70
N PRO A 15 -4.21 -12.24 10.74
CA PRO A 15 -5.65 -12.51 10.75
C PRO A 15 -6.53 -11.26 10.62
N GLN A 16 -6.04 -10.09 11.04
CA GLN A 16 -6.75 -8.82 10.89
C GLN A 16 -6.37 -8.09 9.58
N LEU A 17 -5.15 -8.30 9.07
CA LEU A 17 -4.72 -7.69 7.80
C LEU A 17 -5.50 -8.24 6.61
N LEU A 18 -5.67 -9.54 6.53
CA LEU A 18 -6.31 -10.17 5.36
C LEU A 18 -7.73 -9.67 5.10
N PRO A 19 -8.62 -9.55 6.11
CA PRO A 19 -9.95 -8.97 5.89
C PRO A 19 -9.91 -7.53 5.38
N LEU A 20 -9.01 -6.70 5.88
CA LEU A 20 -8.84 -5.32 5.40
C LEU A 20 -8.38 -5.26 3.95
N MET A 21 -7.47 -6.14 3.54
CA MET A 21 -7.03 -6.24 2.14
C MET A 21 -8.16 -6.70 1.22
N ARG A 22 -9.00 -7.63 1.66
CA ARG A 22 -10.20 -8.04 0.90
C ARG A 22 -11.19 -6.90 0.74
N GLN A 23 -11.45 -6.14 1.80
CA GLN A 23 -12.32 -4.97 1.74
C GLN A 23 -11.80 -3.93 0.73
N LEU A 24 -10.50 -3.71 0.68
CA LEU A 24 -9.88 -2.85 -0.32
C LEU A 24 -10.09 -3.40 -1.74
N ALA A 25 -9.88 -4.71 -1.94
CA ALA A 25 -10.09 -5.35 -3.23
C ALA A 25 -11.54 -5.23 -3.72
N GLU A 26 -12.51 -5.35 -2.82
CA GLU A 26 -13.92 -5.12 -3.11
C GLU A 26 -14.19 -3.65 -3.48
N PHE A 27 -13.64 -2.72 -2.71
CA PHE A 27 -13.77 -1.28 -2.97
C PHE A 27 -13.18 -0.88 -4.32
N GLU A 28 -11.99 -1.38 -4.66
CA GLU A 28 -11.30 -1.09 -5.93
C GLU A 28 -11.73 -2.02 -7.08
N LYS A 29 -12.71 -2.90 -6.87
CA LYS A 29 -13.36 -3.75 -7.90
C LYS A 29 -12.44 -4.81 -8.51
N TYR A 30 -11.47 -5.33 -7.77
CA TYR A 30 -10.62 -6.44 -8.20
C TYR A 30 -10.75 -7.70 -7.32
N ALA A 31 -11.83 -7.81 -6.55
CA ALA A 31 -12.04 -8.92 -5.61
C ALA A 31 -12.01 -10.31 -6.28
N GLU A 32 -12.46 -10.45 -7.52
CA GLU A 32 -12.43 -11.72 -8.26
C GLU A 32 -10.99 -12.25 -8.46
N GLY A 33 -10.02 -11.36 -8.65
CA GLY A 33 -8.61 -11.71 -8.80
C GLY A 33 -7.83 -11.82 -7.49
N PHE A 34 -8.49 -11.60 -6.35
CA PHE A 34 -7.83 -11.58 -5.05
C PHE A 34 -7.42 -12.99 -4.62
N ALA A 35 -6.13 -13.27 -4.57
CA ALA A 35 -5.57 -14.59 -4.28
C ALA A 35 -4.67 -14.61 -3.03
N VAL A 36 -4.61 -13.51 -2.27
CA VAL A 36 -3.78 -13.42 -1.07
C VAL A 36 -4.36 -14.27 0.05
N THR A 37 -3.50 -15.04 0.72
CA THR A 37 -3.83 -15.87 1.87
C THR A 37 -3.01 -15.45 3.08
N GLU A 38 -3.40 -15.91 4.27
CA GLU A 38 -2.62 -15.68 5.48
C GLU A 38 -1.19 -16.25 5.37
N ASP A 39 -1.03 -17.43 4.77
CA ASP A 39 0.27 -18.05 4.60
C ASP A 39 1.18 -17.23 3.68
N ILE A 40 0.63 -16.69 2.59
CA ILE A 40 1.35 -15.78 1.70
C ILE A 40 1.78 -14.52 2.46
N LEU A 41 0.90 -13.92 3.25
CA LEU A 41 1.21 -12.73 4.04
C LEU A 41 2.33 -13.00 5.05
N ARG A 42 2.25 -14.13 5.77
CA ARG A 42 3.28 -14.51 6.74
C ARG A 42 4.62 -14.71 6.07
N GLU A 43 4.64 -15.48 5.01
CA GLU A 43 5.88 -15.80 4.29
C GLU A 43 6.52 -14.53 3.69
N GLN A 44 5.78 -13.78 2.90
CA GLN A 44 6.32 -12.67 2.14
C GLN A 44 6.59 -11.41 2.97
N GLY A 45 5.77 -11.16 3.98
CA GLY A 45 5.85 -9.93 4.76
C GLY A 45 6.68 -10.06 6.04
N PHE A 46 6.78 -11.26 6.63
CA PHE A 46 7.34 -11.41 7.98
C PHE A 46 8.46 -12.45 8.11
N ARG A 47 8.51 -13.47 7.24
CA ARG A 47 9.47 -14.56 7.36
C ARG A 47 10.63 -14.47 6.38
N ARG A 48 10.45 -13.82 5.23
CA ARG A 48 11.54 -13.57 4.27
C ARG A 48 12.44 -12.44 4.74
N THR A 49 13.73 -12.55 4.38
CA THR A 49 14.71 -11.51 4.65
C THR A 49 15.49 -11.21 3.35
N PRO A 50 15.39 -10.02 2.76
CA PRO A 50 14.41 -8.97 3.12
C PRO A 50 12.98 -9.40 2.81
N PRO A 51 11.97 -8.81 3.45
CA PRO A 51 10.58 -9.09 3.11
C PRO A 51 10.22 -8.54 1.73
N ASP A 52 9.22 -9.15 1.09
CA ASP A 52 8.74 -8.69 -0.22
C ASP A 52 7.92 -7.39 -0.11
N PHE A 53 7.33 -7.14 1.06
CA PHE A 53 6.62 -5.90 1.36
C PHE A 53 6.75 -5.54 2.84
N TYR A 54 6.46 -4.28 3.13
CA TYR A 54 6.35 -3.72 4.48
C TYR A 54 4.91 -3.27 4.72
N CYS A 55 4.48 -3.29 5.96
CA CYS A 55 3.13 -2.87 6.30
C CYS A 55 3.11 -1.99 7.54
N LEU A 56 2.41 -0.87 7.44
CA LEU A 56 2.03 -0.02 8.55
C LEU A 56 0.55 -0.24 8.85
N VAL A 57 0.18 -0.19 10.12
CA VAL A 57 -1.20 -0.36 10.55
C VAL A 57 -1.68 0.80 11.42
N ALA A 58 -2.96 1.08 11.29
CA ALA A 58 -3.70 1.96 12.18
C ALA A 58 -4.50 1.08 13.15
N GLU A 59 -4.28 1.28 14.44
CA GLU A 59 -4.87 0.48 15.51
C GLU A 59 -5.67 1.36 16.48
N GLU A 60 -6.89 0.95 16.79
CA GLU A 60 -7.72 1.49 17.86
C GLU A 60 -8.17 0.34 18.77
N SER A 61 -7.85 0.37 20.06
CA SER A 61 -8.27 -0.69 21.03
C SER A 61 -7.95 -2.12 20.56
N GLU A 62 -6.73 -2.36 20.12
CA GLU A 62 -6.25 -3.67 19.63
C GLU A 62 -6.92 -4.17 18.33
N ILE A 63 -7.76 -3.32 17.72
CA ILE A 63 -8.40 -3.61 16.43
C ILE A 63 -7.71 -2.81 15.34
N LEU A 64 -7.32 -3.47 14.26
CA LEU A 64 -6.77 -2.81 13.09
C LEU A 64 -7.90 -2.15 12.29
N THR A 65 -7.80 -0.85 12.13
CA THR A 65 -8.78 -0.02 11.42
C THR A 65 -8.30 0.45 10.06
N GLY A 66 -7.02 0.25 9.78
CA GLY A 66 -6.42 0.61 8.49
C GLY A 66 -5.04 0.00 8.31
N LEU A 67 -4.58 0.00 7.07
CA LEU A 67 -3.25 -0.47 6.68
C LEU A 67 -2.67 0.34 5.53
N LEU A 68 -1.34 0.31 5.44
CA LEU A 68 -0.58 0.80 4.29
C LEU A 68 0.52 -0.21 3.98
N VAL A 69 0.49 -0.77 2.78
CA VAL A 69 1.48 -1.72 2.27
C VAL A 69 2.40 -0.98 1.31
N TYR A 70 3.70 -1.17 1.46
CA TYR A 70 4.70 -0.54 0.61
C TYR A 70 5.92 -1.42 0.39
N TYR A 71 6.68 -1.12 -0.63
CA TYR A 71 7.96 -1.75 -0.92
C TYR A 71 8.96 -0.74 -1.49
N PHE A 72 10.25 -1.08 -1.47
CA PHE A 72 11.31 -0.25 -2.00
C PHE A 72 11.67 -0.65 -3.42
N VAL A 73 11.89 0.34 -4.27
CA VAL A 73 12.57 0.19 -5.55
C VAL A 73 13.99 0.71 -5.36
N ALA A 74 14.95 -0.21 -5.27
CA ALA A 74 16.32 0.12 -4.89
C ALA A 74 17.09 0.89 -5.97
N PHE A 75 16.90 0.51 -7.24
CA PHE A 75 17.59 1.11 -8.38
C PHE A 75 16.72 2.17 -9.06
N THR A 76 17.20 3.40 -9.08
CA THR A 76 16.57 4.52 -9.78
C THR A 76 17.63 5.40 -10.43
N TYR A 77 17.25 6.20 -11.42
CA TYR A 77 18.17 7.12 -12.10
C TYR A 77 18.78 8.18 -11.17
N ARG A 78 18.18 8.44 -10.02
CA ARG A 78 18.69 9.38 -9.02
C ARG A 78 19.72 8.76 -8.07
N ALA A 79 20.03 7.48 -8.20
CA ALA A 79 20.84 6.72 -7.25
C ALA A 79 20.32 6.80 -5.79
N LYS A 80 19.00 6.97 -5.63
CA LYS A 80 18.25 6.91 -4.37
C LYS A 80 17.11 5.92 -4.53
N PRO A 81 16.76 5.13 -3.50
CA PRO A 81 15.60 4.26 -3.59
C PRO A 81 14.31 5.10 -3.70
N ASN A 82 13.26 4.47 -4.20
CA ASN A 82 11.90 4.98 -4.10
C ASN A 82 11.07 4.06 -3.21
N ILE A 83 10.05 4.59 -2.56
CA ILE A 83 8.95 3.80 -2.01
C ILE A 83 7.82 3.75 -3.02
N VAL A 84 7.24 2.57 -3.19
CA VAL A 84 5.96 2.37 -3.87
C VAL A 84 4.94 1.96 -2.82
N VAL A 85 3.89 2.76 -2.65
CA VAL A 85 2.73 2.39 -1.82
C VAL A 85 1.83 1.50 -2.66
N LYS A 86 1.70 0.24 -2.25
CA LYS A 86 0.90 -0.75 -2.97
C LYS A 86 -0.57 -0.68 -2.55
N GLU A 87 -0.83 -0.47 -1.28
CA GLU A 87 -2.17 -0.42 -0.71
C GLU A 87 -2.26 0.63 0.39
N LEU A 88 -3.34 1.38 0.40
CA LEU A 88 -3.76 2.22 1.52
C LEU A 88 -5.26 2.05 1.71
N TYR A 89 -5.67 1.58 2.87
CA TYR A 89 -7.07 1.37 3.19
C TYR A 89 -7.38 1.71 4.64
N VAL A 90 -8.50 2.37 4.86
CA VAL A 90 -9.10 2.59 6.17
C VAL A 90 -10.52 2.04 6.14
N ALA A 91 -10.84 1.17 7.08
CA ALA A 91 -12.14 0.50 7.14
C ALA A 91 -13.30 1.49 7.26
N ASP A 92 -14.45 1.11 6.72
CA ASP A 92 -15.68 1.89 6.86
C ASP A 92 -16.02 2.10 8.35
N GLY A 93 -16.54 3.29 8.67
CA GLY A 93 -16.79 3.69 10.06
C GLY A 93 -15.57 4.24 10.80
N HIS A 94 -14.37 4.05 10.29
CA HIS A 94 -13.11 4.58 10.83
C HIS A 94 -12.49 5.66 9.94
N ARG A 95 -13.08 5.95 8.79
CA ARG A 95 -12.68 7.03 7.89
C ARG A 95 -12.98 8.39 8.53
N SER A 96 -12.30 9.43 8.03
CA SER A 96 -12.44 10.83 8.50
C SER A 96 -11.92 11.09 9.93
N LYS A 97 -11.28 10.12 10.56
CA LYS A 97 -10.58 10.27 11.85
C LYS A 97 -9.08 10.58 11.71
N GLY A 98 -8.61 10.77 10.48
CA GLY A 98 -7.22 11.10 10.20
C GLY A 98 -6.28 9.91 10.05
N ALA A 99 -6.76 8.66 10.13
CA ALA A 99 -5.92 7.45 10.01
C ALA A 99 -5.15 7.40 8.69
N GLY A 100 -5.79 7.70 7.56
CA GLY A 100 -5.13 7.72 6.26
C GLY A 100 -3.98 8.73 6.19
N LYS A 101 -4.19 9.93 6.72
CA LYS A 101 -3.14 10.96 6.79
C LYS A 101 -1.98 10.52 7.68
N LEU A 102 -2.26 9.90 8.82
CA LEU A 102 -1.23 9.41 9.74
C LEU A 102 -0.44 8.25 9.14
N LEU A 103 -1.09 7.33 8.40
CA LEU A 103 -0.41 6.27 7.66
C LEU A 103 0.50 6.85 6.57
N MET A 104 0.04 7.82 5.80
CA MET A 104 0.86 8.50 4.80
C MET A 104 2.03 9.27 5.42
N LYS A 105 1.81 9.92 6.57
CA LYS A 105 2.89 10.55 7.34
C LYS A 105 3.93 9.53 7.77
N ALA A 106 3.50 8.38 8.26
CA ALA A 106 4.42 7.32 8.70
C ALA A 106 5.26 6.77 7.54
N VAL A 107 4.68 6.52 6.36
CA VAL A 107 5.48 6.09 5.20
C VAL A 107 6.40 7.20 4.68
N ALA A 108 6.00 8.46 4.79
CA ALA A 108 6.89 9.58 4.46
C ALA A 108 8.11 9.62 5.40
N GLN A 109 7.93 9.33 6.68
CA GLN A 109 9.03 9.19 7.63
C GLN A 109 9.95 7.99 7.31
N GLU A 110 9.38 6.86 6.86
CA GLU A 110 10.18 5.73 6.38
C GLU A 110 11.00 6.11 5.14
N ALA A 111 10.41 6.86 4.20
CA ALA A 111 11.09 7.35 3.02
C ALA A 111 12.27 8.28 3.38
N GLU A 112 12.06 9.17 4.34
CA GLU A 112 13.10 10.08 4.83
C GLU A 112 14.26 9.29 5.47
N ARG A 113 13.95 8.35 6.36
CA ARG A 113 14.96 7.50 7.01
C ARG A 113 15.76 6.66 6.02
N ALA A 114 15.12 6.15 4.97
CA ALA A 114 15.78 5.34 3.94
C ALA A 114 16.52 6.17 2.87
N GLY A 115 16.45 7.49 2.93
CA GLY A 115 17.06 8.36 1.93
C GLY A 115 16.40 8.29 0.55
N CYS A 116 15.10 8.05 0.51
CA CYS A 116 14.34 7.92 -0.74
C CYS A 116 14.29 9.22 -1.53
N GLY A 117 14.22 9.10 -2.86
CA GLY A 117 14.04 10.22 -3.76
C GLY A 117 12.59 10.53 -4.08
N MET A 118 11.68 9.55 -3.88
CA MET A 118 10.27 9.68 -4.26
C MET A 118 9.43 8.62 -3.56
N ILE A 119 8.14 8.95 -3.36
CA ILE A 119 7.08 7.97 -3.03
C ILE A 119 6.10 7.98 -4.20
N LYS A 120 5.77 6.81 -4.71
CA LYS A 120 4.82 6.61 -5.83
C LYS A 120 3.67 5.71 -5.43
N TRP A 121 2.51 5.96 -6.00
CA TRP A 121 1.34 5.08 -5.89
C TRP A 121 0.36 5.35 -7.02
N TRP A 122 -0.65 4.52 -7.13
CA TRP A 122 -1.73 4.62 -8.11
C TRP A 122 -3.06 4.82 -7.40
N VAL A 123 -3.96 5.52 -8.03
CA VAL A 123 -5.33 5.70 -7.60
C VAL A 123 -6.25 5.47 -8.80
N ALA A 124 -7.36 4.79 -8.58
CA ALA A 124 -8.35 4.61 -9.64
C ALA A 124 -8.88 5.98 -10.11
N LYS A 125 -8.96 6.18 -11.42
CA LYS A 125 -9.40 7.48 -11.99
C LYS A 125 -10.78 7.91 -11.53
N TRP A 126 -11.64 6.96 -11.19
CA TRP A 126 -12.99 7.23 -10.67
C TRP A 126 -13.01 7.59 -9.17
N ASN A 127 -11.91 7.40 -8.45
CA ASN A 127 -11.83 7.67 -7.02
C ASN A 127 -11.47 9.14 -6.73
N GLU A 128 -12.42 10.03 -7.00
CA GLU A 128 -12.24 11.47 -6.82
C GLU A 128 -11.87 11.84 -5.37
N ARG A 129 -12.49 11.20 -4.39
CA ARG A 129 -12.18 11.45 -2.97
C ARG A 129 -10.74 11.06 -2.61
N GLY A 130 -10.25 9.97 -3.16
CA GLY A 130 -8.86 9.55 -3.00
C GLY A 130 -7.89 10.55 -3.64
N ILE A 131 -8.19 11.00 -4.86
CA ILE A 131 -7.38 11.99 -5.57
C ILE A 131 -7.29 13.29 -4.76
N GLU A 132 -8.42 13.84 -4.32
CA GLU A 132 -8.45 15.05 -3.50
C GLU A 132 -7.69 14.87 -2.16
N PHE A 133 -7.80 13.70 -1.55
CA PHE A 133 -7.07 13.37 -0.33
C PHE A 133 -5.55 13.45 -0.55
N TYR A 134 -5.04 12.84 -1.63
CA TYR A 134 -3.61 12.86 -1.93
C TYR A 134 -3.11 14.25 -2.33
N GLU A 135 -3.89 15.00 -3.09
CA GLU A 135 -3.54 16.38 -3.47
C GLU A 135 -3.43 17.29 -2.25
N ARG A 136 -4.31 17.12 -1.26
CA ARG A 136 -4.20 17.84 0.03
C ARG A 136 -2.96 17.50 0.83
N LEU A 137 -2.36 16.34 0.60
CA LEU A 137 -1.08 15.94 1.19
C LEU A 137 0.14 16.50 0.43
N GLY A 138 -0.08 17.18 -0.69
CA GLY A 138 0.97 17.74 -1.53
C GLY A 138 1.43 16.83 -2.67
N ALA A 139 0.74 15.70 -2.89
CA ALA A 139 0.99 14.84 -4.04
C ALA A 139 0.42 15.43 -5.32
N LYS A 140 0.97 15.01 -6.46
CA LYS A 140 0.53 15.45 -7.79
C LYS A 140 0.42 14.24 -8.72
N ILE A 141 -0.57 14.27 -9.60
CA ILE A 141 -0.66 13.33 -10.71
C ILE A 141 0.48 13.66 -11.69
N ASP A 142 1.23 12.64 -12.12
CA ASP A 142 2.26 12.82 -13.15
C ASP A 142 1.58 12.84 -14.54
N PRO A 143 1.63 13.97 -15.25
CA PRO A 143 1.01 14.07 -16.56
C PRO A 143 1.88 13.61 -17.72
N ASP A 144 3.17 13.31 -17.45
CA ASP A 144 4.17 13.11 -18.49
C ASP A 144 4.37 11.62 -18.84
N TRP A 145 3.81 10.70 -18.04
CA TRP A 145 4.03 9.27 -18.19
C TRP A 145 2.74 8.48 -18.29
N HIS A 146 2.70 7.54 -19.23
CA HIS A 146 1.69 6.49 -19.28
C HIS A 146 2.21 5.23 -18.59
N GLU A 147 1.36 4.57 -17.82
CA GLU A 147 1.63 3.23 -17.34
C GLU A 147 1.26 2.20 -18.41
N PHE A 148 2.19 1.31 -18.77
CA PHE A 148 1.94 0.16 -19.62
C PHE A 148 1.84 -1.10 -18.79
N GLN A 149 0.90 -1.96 -19.16
CA GLN A 149 0.72 -3.28 -18.55
C GLN A 149 0.68 -4.33 -19.66
N MET A 150 1.32 -5.47 -19.41
CA MET A 150 1.27 -6.61 -20.29
C MET A 150 0.74 -7.81 -19.51
N SER A 151 -0.38 -8.38 -19.97
CA SER A 151 -0.98 -9.54 -19.30
C SER A 151 -0.07 -10.77 -19.39
N GLU A 152 -0.28 -11.74 -18.49
CA GLU A 152 0.46 -13.00 -18.52
C GLU A 152 0.36 -13.69 -19.89
N GLU A 153 -0.82 -13.73 -20.47
CA GLU A 153 -1.04 -14.27 -21.81
C GLU A 153 -0.21 -13.53 -22.87
N ALA A 154 -0.19 -12.20 -22.83
CA ALA A 154 0.54 -11.37 -23.79
C ALA A 154 2.06 -11.56 -23.70
N PHE A 155 2.64 -11.52 -22.49
CA PHE A 155 4.08 -11.70 -22.36
C PHE A 155 4.51 -13.16 -22.63
N ARG A 156 3.70 -14.16 -22.33
CA ARG A 156 3.98 -15.55 -22.70
C ARG A 156 4.03 -15.73 -24.22
N ARG A 157 3.09 -15.14 -24.97
CA ARG A 157 3.15 -15.15 -26.44
C ARG A 157 4.41 -14.48 -26.96
N LEU A 158 4.77 -13.32 -26.42
CA LEU A 158 5.99 -12.62 -26.84
C LEU A 158 7.25 -13.44 -26.55
N ALA A 159 7.32 -14.10 -25.40
CA ALA A 159 8.47 -14.94 -25.01
C ALA A 159 8.66 -16.17 -25.91
N GLN A 160 7.60 -16.64 -26.56
CA GLN A 160 7.60 -17.85 -27.44
C GLN A 160 7.70 -17.50 -28.91
N SER A 161 7.70 -16.23 -29.28
CA SER A 161 7.78 -15.77 -30.68
C SER A 161 9.17 -15.86 -31.29
#